data_7d0737ae3fb4429067427d0d888d72c8
#
_entry.id   7d0737ae3fb4429067427d0d888d72c8
#
_cell.length_a   1.000
_cell.length_b   1.000
_cell.length_c   1.000
_cell.angle_alpha   90.00
_cell.angle_beta   90.00
_cell.angle_gamma   90.00
#
_symmetry.space_group_name_H-M   'P 1'
#
loop_
_entity.id
_entity.type
_entity.pdbx_description
1 polymer ?
#
loop_
_entity_poly.entity_id
_entity_poly.type
_entity_poly.pdbx_seq_one_letter_code
_entity_poly.pdbx_strand_id
1 'polypeptide(L)'
;MALMGDYNVIATPEDCYDPAAWANDALFQPESRAALRKIENLGYTDAFRVCNAQPYQYTFWDYQAGAWQKDHGIRIDHILLSPQARDRLKACAIDKRVRGRDKPSDHVPVWCELEI
;
A
#
# COMPACT_ATOMS: atom_id res chain seq x y z
N MET A 1 2.42 18.51 0.49
CA MET A 1 2.70 17.71 -0.72
C MET A 1 2.34 16.26 -0.46
N ALA A 2 1.80 15.60 -1.44
CA ALA A 2 1.51 14.17 -1.39
C ALA A 2 2.20 13.46 -2.56
N LEU A 3 2.89 12.37 -2.28
CA LEU A 3 3.49 11.49 -3.28
C LEU A 3 2.67 10.21 -3.30
N MET A 4 1.94 9.95 -4.37
CA MET A 4 0.99 8.84 -4.42
C MET A 4 1.09 8.07 -5.72
N GLY A 5 0.78 6.78 -5.66
CA GLY A 5 0.77 5.91 -6.82
C GLY A 5 1.24 4.51 -6.51
N ASP A 6 1.49 3.75 -7.58
CA ASP A 6 2.06 2.42 -7.51
C ASP A 6 3.58 2.53 -7.39
N TYR A 7 4.10 2.21 -6.22
CA TYR A 7 5.54 2.25 -5.96
C TYR A 7 6.22 0.92 -6.28
N ASN A 8 5.45 -0.13 -6.52
CA ASN A 8 5.98 -1.48 -6.71
C ASN A 8 6.90 -1.91 -5.56
N VAL A 9 6.57 -1.52 -4.34
CA VAL A 9 7.33 -1.85 -3.13
C VAL A 9 6.40 -2.28 -2.02
N ILE A 10 6.66 -3.46 -1.43
CA ILE A 10 6.01 -3.93 -0.21
C ILE A 10 6.80 -3.34 0.96
N ALA A 11 6.17 -2.45 1.74
CA ALA A 11 6.88 -1.68 2.77
C ALA A 11 7.32 -2.54 3.95
N THR A 12 6.44 -3.40 4.45
CA THR A 12 6.68 -4.23 5.64
C THR A 12 6.11 -5.63 5.41
N PRO A 13 6.55 -6.65 6.22
CA PRO A 13 5.97 -8.00 6.12
C PRO A 13 4.45 -8.04 6.34
N GLU A 14 3.89 -7.15 7.16
CA GLU A 14 2.45 -7.08 7.40
C GLU A 14 1.67 -6.63 6.17
N ASP A 15 2.33 -6.08 5.15
CA ASP A 15 1.74 -5.65 3.90
C ASP A 15 1.69 -6.77 2.85
N CYS A 16 1.96 -8.00 3.25
CA CYS A 16 2.03 -9.15 2.38
C CYS A 16 1.40 -10.37 3.05
N TYR A 17 0.64 -11.16 2.29
CA TYR A 17 -0.01 -12.37 2.81
C TYR A 17 1.00 -13.47 3.17
N ASP A 18 2.13 -13.54 2.49
CA ASP A 18 3.18 -14.54 2.73
C ASP A 18 4.56 -13.92 2.42
N PRO A 19 5.20 -13.28 3.42
CA PRO A 19 6.52 -12.67 3.21
C PRO A 19 7.57 -13.65 2.69
N ALA A 20 7.51 -14.91 3.09
CA ALA A 20 8.48 -15.91 2.65
C ALA A 20 8.38 -16.18 1.14
N ALA A 21 7.15 -16.20 0.60
CA ALA A 21 6.94 -16.38 -0.83
C ALA A 21 7.48 -15.21 -1.67
N TRP A 22 7.59 -14.02 -1.09
CA TRP A 22 8.03 -12.80 -1.77
C TRP A 22 9.47 -12.41 -1.44
N ALA A 23 10.18 -13.18 -0.60
CA ALA A 23 11.50 -12.82 -0.11
C ALA A 23 12.52 -12.54 -1.22
N ASN A 24 12.39 -13.23 -2.36
CA ASN A 24 13.28 -13.05 -3.52
C ASN A 24 12.66 -12.22 -4.64
N ASP A 25 11.46 -11.67 -4.44
CA ASP A 25 10.80 -10.85 -5.44
C ASP A 25 11.31 -9.41 -5.39
N ALA A 26 11.36 -8.76 -6.57
CA ALA A 26 11.81 -7.37 -6.68
C ALA A 26 10.99 -6.41 -5.82
N LEU A 27 9.70 -6.70 -5.63
CA LEU A 27 8.79 -5.86 -4.85
C LEU A 27 9.08 -5.90 -3.35
N PHE A 28 9.83 -6.89 -2.87
CA PHE A 28 10.10 -7.08 -1.43
C PHE A 28 11.60 -7.12 -1.11
N GLN A 29 12.47 -6.66 -2.01
CA GLN A 29 13.91 -6.64 -1.75
C GLN A 29 14.27 -5.59 -0.70
N PRO A 30 15.30 -5.85 0.15
CA PRO A 30 15.76 -4.88 1.13
C PRO A 30 16.13 -3.51 0.53
N GLU A 31 16.72 -3.50 -0.66
CA GLU A 31 17.09 -2.27 -1.36
C GLU A 31 15.88 -1.42 -1.71
N SER A 32 14.80 -2.05 -2.19
CA SER A 32 13.56 -1.37 -2.55
C SER A 32 12.89 -0.77 -1.30
N ARG A 33 12.85 -1.55 -0.22
CA ARG A 33 12.30 -1.08 1.06
C ARG A 33 13.13 0.04 1.66
N ALA A 34 14.45 -0.04 1.52
CA ALA A 34 15.34 1.00 1.99
C ALA A 34 15.14 2.32 1.23
N ALA A 35 14.90 2.25 -0.09
CA ALA A 35 14.61 3.42 -0.90
C ALA A 35 13.31 4.10 -0.45
N LEU A 36 12.26 3.31 -0.15
CA LEU A 36 11.01 3.85 0.38
C LEU A 36 11.23 4.52 1.74
N ARG A 37 11.98 3.87 2.64
CA ARG A 37 12.30 4.45 3.95
C ARG A 37 13.08 5.75 3.86
N LYS A 38 13.94 5.91 2.83
CA LYS A 38 14.64 7.19 2.61
C LYS A 38 13.66 8.33 2.37
N ILE A 39 12.61 8.09 1.60
CA ILE A 39 11.57 9.09 1.37
C ILE A 39 10.86 9.41 2.68
N GLU A 40 10.49 8.40 3.45
CA GLU A 40 9.85 8.58 4.75
C GLU A 40 10.75 9.37 5.71
N ASN A 41 12.07 9.09 5.71
CA ASN A 41 13.03 9.77 6.57
C ASN A 41 13.23 11.25 6.22
N LEU A 42 12.79 11.68 5.01
CA LEU A 42 12.72 13.10 4.66
C LEU A 42 11.53 13.82 5.30
N GLY A 43 10.71 13.11 6.07
CA GLY A 43 9.55 13.68 6.75
C GLY A 43 8.22 13.24 6.14
N TYR A 44 8.22 12.37 5.13
CA TYR A 44 7.00 11.87 4.53
C TYR A 44 6.41 10.73 5.36
N THR A 45 5.09 10.72 5.49
CA THR A 45 4.37 9.76 6.31
C THR A 45 3.44 8.92 5.44
N ASP A 46 3.41 7.61 5.68
CA ASP A 46 2.47 6.69 5.04
C ASP A 46 1.06 6.96 5.57
N ALA A 47 0.22 7.57 4.74
CA ALA A 47 -1.11 8.02 5.15
C ALA A 47 -1.98 6.85 5.61
N PHE A 48 -1.93 5.71 4.92
CA PHE A 48 -2.75 4.56 5.28
C PHE A 48 -2.40 4.05 6.67
N ARG A 49 -1.11 3.96 7.00
CA ARG A 49 -0.67 3.46 8.31
C ARG A 49 -1.01 4.39 9.46
N VAL A 50 -1.10 5.69 9.21
CA VAL A 50 -1.59 6.64 10.23
C VAL A 50 -3.06 6.35 10.57
N CYS A 51 -3.87 6.03 9.56
CA CYS A 51 -5.30 5.82 9.73
C CYS A 51 -5.65 4.38 10.11
N ASN A 52 -4.79 3.41 9.79
CA ASN A 52 -5.09 1.99 10.00
C ASN A 52 -3.81 1.22 10.30
N ALA A 53 -3.67 0.76 11.54
CA ALA A 53 -2.51 -0.01 11.99
C ALA A 53 -2.68 -1.53 11.78
N GLN A 54 -3.83 -1.97 11.28
CA GLN A 54 -4.10 -3.41 11.11
C GLN A 54 -3.22 -4.00 10.00
N PRO A 55 -2.63 -5.20 10.22
CA PRO A 55 -1.86 -5.88 9.17
C PRO A 55 -2.79 -6.48 8.10
N TYR A 56 -2.18 -6.93 7.02
CA TYR A 56 -2.87 -7.69 5.97
C TYR A 56 -3.97 -6.90 5.26
N GLN A 57 -3.70 -5.63 5.01
CA GLN A 57 -4.52 -4.76 4.18
C GLN A 57 -3.80 -4.55 2.85
N TYR A 58 -4.47 -4.86 1.73
CA TYR A 58 -3.79 -4.97 0.43
C TYR A 58 -4.41 -4.06 -0.62
N THR A 59 -3.58 -3.70 -1.64
CA THR A 59 -4.00 -2.90 -2.79
C THR A 59 -3.94 -3.66 -4.10
N PHE A 60 -3.33 -4.85 -4.10
CA PHE A 60 -3.10 -5.65 -5.31
C PHE A 60 -3.37 -7.13 -5.00
N TRP A 61 -4.05 -7.79 -5.93
CA TRP A 61 -4.24 -9.24 -5.96
C TRP A 61 -4.06 -9.72 -7.40
N ASP A 62 -3.10 -10.62 -7.63
CA ASP A 62 -2.87 -11.21 -8.95
C ASP A 62 -4.17 -11.85 -9.47
N TYR A 63 -4.31 -11.89 -10.78
CA TYR A 63 -5.43 -12.59 -11.42
C TYR A 63 -5.29 -14.11 -11.35
N GLN A 64 -4.06 -14.61 -11.12
CA GLN A 64 -3.73 -16.03 -11.19
C GLN A 64 -3.80 -16.69 -9.81
N ALA A 65 -3.84 -18.03 -9.81
CA ALA A 65 -3.72 -18.89 -8.62
C ALA A 65 -4.81 -18.64 -7.56
N GLY A 66 -5.94 -18.02 -7.94
CA GLY A 66 -7.03 -17.75 -7.00
C GLY A 66 -6.66 -16.73 -5.92
N ALA A 67 -5.75 -15.81 -6.22
CA ALA A 67 -5.23 -14.85 -5.24
C ALA A 67 -6.33 -14.04 -4.56
N TRP A 68 -7.32 -13.56 -5.31
CA TRP A 68 -8.44 -12.79 -4.75
C TRP A 68 -9.29 -13.62 -3.80
N GLN A 69 -9.68 -14.84 -4.23
CA GLN A 69 -10.53 -15.71 -3.42
C GLN A 69 -9.86 -16.16 -2.13
N LYS A 70 -8.52 -16.31 -2.15
CA LYS A 70 -7.70 -16.71 -0.99
C LYS A 70 -7.21 -15.51 -0.18
N ASP A 71 -7.49 -14.29 -0.63
CA ASP A 71 -6.96 -13.05 -0.06
C ASP A 71 -5.42 -13.01 -0.03
N HIS A 72 -4.79 -13.52 -1.07
CA HIS A 72 -3.34 -13.52 -1.23
C HIS A 72 -2.90 -12.21 -1.88
N GLY A 73 -2.99 -11.11 -1.13
CA GLY A 73 -2.69 -9.78 -1.62
C GLY A 73 -1.37 -9.22 -1.10
N ILE A 74 -1.02 -8.05 -1.65
CA ILE A 74 0.12 -7.24 -1.22
C ILE A 74 -0.28 -5.76 -1.26
N ARG A 75 0.40 -4.93 -0.46
CA ARG A 75 0.19 -3.48 -0.48
C ARG A 75 1.40 -2.82 -1.13
N ILE A 76 1.23 -2.34 -2.35
CA ILE A 76 2.29 -1.71 -3.15
C ILE A 76 1.92 -0.32 -3.65
N ASP A 77 0.68 0.12 -3.44
CA ASP A 77 0.22 1.46 -3.77
C ASP A 77 0.19 2.27 -2.47
N HIS A 78 0.94 3.36 -2.44
CA HIS A 78 1.14 4.14 -1.23
C HIS A 78 0.80 5.61 -1.45
N ILE A 79 0.39 6.28 -0.36
CA ILE A 79 0.23 7.73 -0.29
C ILE A 79 1.17 8.23 0.80
N LEU A 80 2.18 9.00 0.42
CA LEU A 80 3.16 9.56 1.34
C LEU A 80 2.91 11.06 1.46
N LEU A 81 2.67 11.54 2.68
CA LEU A 81 2.31 12.91 2.96
C LEU A 81 3.47 13.68 3.60
N SER A 82 3.69 14.91 3.12
CA SER A 82 4.59 15.85 3.80
C SER A 82 4.07 16.16 5.20
N PRO A 83 4.89 16.72 6.11
CA PRO A 83 4.42 17.08 7.46
C PRO A 83 3.19 17.98 7.43
N GLN A 84 3.14 18.96 6.52
CA GLN A 84 2.01 19.88 6.41
C GLN A 84 0.74 19.15 5.95
N ALA A 85 0.86 18.25 4.96
CA ALA A 85 -0.27 17.47 4.48
C ALA A 85 -0.75 16.47 5.54
N ARG A 86 0.18 15.84 6.27
CA ARG A 86 -0.15 14.91 7.35
C ARG A 86 -0.99 15.59 8.44
N ASP A 87 -0.66 16.81 8.79
CA ASP A 87 -1.40 17.58 9.81
C ASP A 87 -2.86 17.83 9.41
N ARG A 88 -3.17 17.72 8.12
CA ARG A 88 -4.51 17.92 7.57
C ARG A 88 -5.23 16.62 7.24
N LEU A 89 -4.63 15.47 7.55
CA LEU A 89 -5.18 14.16 7.23
C LEU A 89 -6.39 13.87 8.11
N LYS A 90 -7.55 13.62 7.46
CA LYS A 90 -8.80 13.24 8.13
C LYS A 90 -9.08 11.76 8.04
N ALA A 91 -8.86 11.17 6.87
CA ALA A 91 -9.17 9.77 6.62
C ALA A 91 -8.33 9.23 5.47
N CYS A 92 -8.11 7.92 5.48
CA CYS A 92 -7.43 7.20 4.41
C CYS A 92 -7.95 5.76 4.42
N ALA A 93 -8.21 5.21 3.24
CA ALA A 93 -8.71 3.84 3.14
C ALA A 93 -8.34 3.20 1.81
N ILE A 94 -8.44 1.87 1.79
CA ILE A 94 -8.31 1.04 0.59
C ILE A 94 -9.72 0.58 0.22
N ASP A 95 -10.13 0.83 -1.03
CA ASP A 95 -11.45 0.39 -1.50
C ASP A 95 -11.37 -1.02 -2.08
N LYS A 96 -11.25 -2.01 -1.21
CA LYS A 96 -11.10 -3.42 -1.55
C LYS A 96 -12.23 -3.96 -2.42
N ARG A 97 -13.44 -3.45 -2.26
CA ARG A 97 -14.63 -3.95 -2.96
C ARG A 97 -14.50 -3.88 -4.48
N VAL A 98 -13.73 -2.93 -4.98
CA VAL A 98 -13.53 -2.75 -6.43
C VAL A 98 -12.91 -3.99 -7.06
N ARG A 99 -12.04 -4.71 -6.35
CA ARG A 99 -11.38 -5.93 -6.86
C ARG A 99 -12.38 -7.06 -7.14
N GLY A 100 -13.48 -7.11 -6.42
CA GLY A 100 -14.50 -8.13 -6.58
C GLY A 100 -15.55 -7.84 -7.66
N ARG A 101 -15.45 -6.70 -8.35
CA ARG A 101 -16.39 -6.35 -9.43
C ARG A 101 -16.10 -7.13 -10.70
N ASP A 102 -17.05 -7.08 -11.66
CA ASP A 102 -16.85 -7.69 -12.97
C ASP A 102 -15.70 -7.01 -13.71
N LYS A 103 -14.79 -7.82 -14.28
CA LYS A 103 -13.58 -7.37 -14.99
C LYS A 103 -12.79 -6.31 -14.22
N PRO A 104 -12.40 -6.59 -12.96
CA PRO A 104 -11.70 -5.59 -12.16
C PRO A 104 -10.24 -5.43 -12.58
N SER A 105 -9.63 -4.31 -12.20
CA SER A 105 -8.17 -4.18 -12.16
C SER A 105 -7.59 -5.11 -11.08
N ASP A 106 -6.34 -5.49 -11.21
CA ASP A 106 -5.61 -6.21 -10.15
C ASP A 106 -5.21 -5.29 -8.99
N HIS A 107 -5.26 -3.97 -9.20
CA HIS A 107 -5.15 -2.95 -8.15
C HIS A 107 -6.53 -2.43 -7.74
N VAL A 108 -6.62 -1.90 -6.51
CA VAL A 108 -7.81 -1.19 -6.04
C VAL A 108 -7.44 0.24 -5.66
N PRO A 109 -8.43 1.16 -5.65
CA PRO A 109 -8.17 2.54 -5.25
C PRO A 109 -7.72 2.64 -3.80
N VAL A 110 -6.71 3.49 -3.56
CA VAL A 110 -6.33 3.98 -2.25
C VAL A 110 -6.61 5.48 -2.25
N TRP A 111 -7.26 5.97 -1.19
CA TRP A 111 -7.61 7.38 -1.12
C TRP A 111 -7.32 7.95 0.26
N CYS A 112 -7.12 9.25 0.31
CA CYS A 112 -7.09 9.98 1.57
C CYS A 112 -7.90 11.27 1.44
N GLU A 113 -8.36 11.75 2.59
CA GLU A 113 -9.08 13.01 2.70
C GLU A 113 -8.27 13.96 3.55
N LEU A 114 -8.00 15.14 3.01
CA LEU A 114 -7.28 16.19 3.71
C LEU A 114 -8.23 17.35 3.98
N GLU A 115 -8.11 17.96 5.16
CA GLU A 115 -8.82 19.19 5.51
C GLU A 115 -8.02 20.39 5.02
N ILE A 116 -8.63 21.19 4.11
CA ILE A 116 -7.95 22.33 3.51
C ILE A 116 -8.38 23.66 4.18
#